data_f9d8060eccf186e7e75baee4b14c3c33
#
_entry.id   f9d8060eccf186e7e75baee4b14c3c33
#
_cell.length_a   1.000
_cell.length_b   1.000
_cell.length_c   1.000
_cell.angle_alpha   90.00
_cell.angle_beta   90.00
_cell.angle_gamma   90.00
#
_symmetry.space_group_name_H-M   'P 1'
#
loop_
_entity.id
_entity.type
_entity.pdbx_description
1 polymer ?
#
loop_
_entity_poly.entity_id
_entity_poly.type
_entity_poly.pdbx_seq_one_letter_code
_entity_poly.pdbx_strand_id
1 'polypeptide(L)'
;MDALLIAALVIAALAIIYIVLVLSLRDRQLNLKFDFDRLKQAPLRFGRDFLWGSATASHQIEGGCDNNNWYQFESAVNEQGQPRILDGQKAGICCDAWNRYKEDVQLMKDIGLNSYRFSVEWSKIEPKQGEFDESVLDHYEKEVDEMLANGIEPMVTLHHFSNPIWFEDKGAFLQDDSPAVFTRFAERVVRKLAPKVKFWCTINEPAIYAVLSYFSAEFPPARTDAKQAAVVYRNQLLAHVDCYNAIKKIRPDAQVGLVVHVALFDPPHQWNLLDLLIARMLNNNMNNSHFTFLVDGSFRFNLPGVVDEKYVGAQKDTFDFVGLNYYTNHYRVFRPFNKEQFLEITKVPKEELTDMGWTVYPEGLYRSLKLIKSYTSKPIYITENGIADAADTKRGKYIEDHLLVINKAIADGIDVRGYMYWSLMDNFEWAHGFKARFGLYHVDFDTCKRTLYEGSRKYAEIIKAASKAT
;
A
#
# COMPACT_ATOMS: atom_id res chain seq x y z
N MET A 1 -59.95 5.87 13.55
CA MET A 1 -58.96 5.22 12.66
C MET A 1 -58.62 3.89 13.31
N ASP A 2 -58.83 2.79 12.61
CA ASP A 2 -58.70 1.46 13.22
C ASP A 2 -57.26 1.19 13.64
N ALA A 3 -57.08 0.56 14.80
CA ALA A 3 -55.76 0.23 15.35
C ALA A 3 -54.90 -0.54 14.34
N LEU A 4 -55.53 -1.37 13.50
CA LEU A 4 -54.91 -2.09 12.36
C LEU A 4 -54.36 -1.14 11.29
N LEU A 5 -55.07 -0.06 10.95
CA LEU A 5 -54.62 0.94 9.99
C LEU A 5 -53.43 1.73 10.55
N ILE A 6 -53.45 2.10 11.82
CA ILE A 6 -52.30 2.78 12.47
C ILE A 6 -51.09 1.87 12.48
N ALA A 7 -51.24 0.59 12.86
CA ALA A 7 -50.15 -0.38 12.84
C ALA A 7 -49.55 -0.56 11.43
N ALA A 8 -50.41 -0.69 10.42
CA ALA A 8 -49.94 -0.78 9.01
C ALA A 8 -49.18 0.46 8.54
N LEU A 9 -49.65 1.67 8.89
CA LEU A 9 -48.95 2.91 8.57
C LEU A 9 -47.59 3.04 9.30
N VAL A 10 -47.50 2.61 10.54
CA VAL A 10 -46.24 2.60 11.30
C VAL A 10 -45.24 1.61 10.69
N ILE A 11 -45.69 0.40 10.35
CA ILE A 11 -44.84 -0.60 9.68
C ILE A 11 -44.36 -0.08 8.32
N ALA A 12 -45.23 0.54 7.52
CA ALA A 12 -44.87 1.13 6.24
C ALA A 12 -43.83 2.25 6.41
N ALA A 13 -44.01 3.14 7.40
CA ALA A 13 -43.07 4.19 7.70
C ALA A 13 -41.70 3.66 8.12
N LEU A 14 -41.66 2.63 8.98
CA LEU A 14 -40.41 1.99 9.41
C LEU A 14 -39.71 1.29 8.22
N ALA A 15 -40.46 0.65 7.34
CA ALA A 15 -39.92 0.03 6.11
C ALA A 15 -39.31 1.08 5.18
N ILE A 16 -39.99 2.23 4.99
CA ILE A 16 -39.47 3.33 4.17
C ILE A 16 -38.20 3.90 4.79
N ILE A 17 -38.19 4.15 6.10
CA ILE A 17 -36.98 4.62 6.84
C ILE A 17 -35.83 3.63 6.62
N TYR A 18 -36.07 2.34 6.81
CA TYR A 18 -35.07 1.29 6.59
C TYR A 18 -34.51 1.32 5.17
N ILE A 19 -35.38 1.37 4.13
CA ILE A 19 -34.97 1.42 2.73
C ILE A 19 -34.13 2.68 2.46
N VAL A 20 -34.57 3.84 2.96
CA VAL A 20 -33.84 5.10 2.79
C VAL A 20 -32.46 5.04 3.46
N LEU A 21 -32.36 4.48 4.65
CA LEU A 21 -31.07 4.29 5.33
C LEU A 21 -30.15 3.35 4.54
N VAL A 22 -30.65 2.20 4.11
CA VAL A 22 -29.89 1.23 3.31
C VAL A 22 -29.37 1.89 2.03
N LEU A 23 -30.24 2.59 1.28
CA LEU A 23 -29.88 3.23 0.03
C LEU A 23 -28.89 4.39 0.23
N SER A 24 -28.95 5.09 1.36
CA SER A 24 -28.02 6.18 1.70
C SER A 24 -26.62 5.67 2.10
N LEU A 25 -26.54 4.47 2.64
CA LEU A 25 -25.28 3.86 3.07
C LEU A 25 -24.61 3.00 2.00
N ARG A 26 -25.39 2.54 1.01
CA ARG A 26 -24.92 1.64 -0.03
C ARG A 26 -24.04 2.36 -1.04
N ASP A 27 -22.85 1.83 -1.31
CA ASP A 27 -22.01 2.28 -2.42
C ASP A 27 -22.68 1.91 -3.75
N ARG A 28 -22.90 2.90 -4.62
CA ARG A 28 -23.51 2.71 -5.95
C ARG A 28 -22.62 1.92 -6.91
N GLN A 29 -21.32 1.83 -6.62
CA GLN A 29 -20.34 1.12 -7.43
C GLN A 29 -20.08 -0.32 -6.98
N LEU A 30 -20.77 -0.79 -5.93
CA LEU A 30 -20.57 -2.12 -5.35
C LEU A 30 -20.74 -3.28 -6.36
N ASN A 31 -21.58 -3.09 -7.37
CA ASN A 31 -21.86 -4.07 -8.41
C ASN A 31 -21.22 -3.69 -9.76
N LEU A 32 -20.20 -2.81 -9.74
CA LEU A 32 -19.49 -2.45 -10.96
C LEU A 32 -18.84 -3.71 -11.57
N LYS A 33 -19.09 -3.94 -12.86
CA LYS A 33 -18.46 -4.96 -13.68
C LYS A 33 -18.08 -4.37 -15.01
N PHE A 34 -16.88 -4.71 -15.48
CA PHE A 34 -16.40 -4.31 -16.79
C PHE A 34 -16.51 -5.45 -17.79
N ASP A 35 -16.84 -5.10 -19.02
CA ASP A 35 -16.64 -5.95 -20.20
C ASP A 35 -15.20 -5.77 -20.69
N PHE A 36 -14.32 -6.67 -20.27
CA PHE A 36 -12.88 -6.60 -20.57
C PHE A 36 -12.60 -6.77 -22.07
N ASP A 37 -13.41 -7.53 -22.82
CA ASP A 37 -13.24 -7.67 -24.26
C ASP A 37 -13.52 -6.35 -24.97
N ARG A 38 -14.46 -5.56 -24.49
CA ARG A 38 -14.70 -4.21 -24.97
C ARG A 38 -13.59 -3.25 -24.55
N LEU A 39 -13.05 -3.37 -23.33
CA LEU A 39 -11.94 -2.52 -22.88
C LEU A 39 -10.67 -2.75 -23.70
N LYS A 40 -10.38 -3.99 -24.12
CA LYS A 40 -9.25 -4.33 -25.00
C LYS A 40 -9.30 -3.66 -26.36
N GLN A 41 -10.49 -3.34 -26.86
CA GLN A 41 -10.68 -2.67 -28.14
C GLN A 41 -10.53 -1.14 -28.06
N ALA A 42 -10.51 -0.60 -26.84
CA ALA A 42 -10.34 0.84 -26.64
C ALA A 42 -8.89 1.28 -26.90
N PRO A 43 -8.67 2.48 -27.47
CA PRO A 43 -7.32 3.01 -27.65
C PRO A 43 -6.63 3.21 -26.29
N LEU A 44 -5.32 2.92 -26.24
CA LEU A 44 -4.51 3.21 -25.07
C LEU A 44 -4.35 4.73 -24.92
N ARG A 45 -4.47 5.23 -23.70
CA ARG A 45 -4.46 6.66 -23.36
C ARG A 45 -3.36 7.02 -22.34
N PHE A 46 -2.39 6.14 -22.18
CA PHE A 46 -1.23 6.41 -21.34
C PHE A 46 -0.41 7.53 -22.01
N GLY A 47 -0.13 8.60 -21.25
CA GLY A 47 0.66 9.73 -21.76
C GLY A 47 2.12 9.34 -22.02
N ARG A 48 2.86 10.17 -22.79
CA ARG A 48 4.30 9.94 -23.06
C ARG A 48 5.14 9.84 -21.80
N ASP A 49 4.79 10.65 -20.79
CA ASP A 49 5.50 10.74 -19.52
C ASP A 49 4.94 9.78 -18.46
N PHE A 50 4.15 8.76 -18.89
CA PHE A 50 3.61 7.78 -17.96
C PHE A 50 4.73 6.91 -17.39
N LEU A 51 4.79 6.83 -16.05
CA LEU A 51 5.81 6.04 -15.36
C LEU A 51 5.41 4.56 -15.33
N TRP A 52 6.10 3.77 -16.13
CA TRP A 52 6.00 2.31 -16.17
C TRP A 52 7.06 1.73 -15.26
N GLY A 53 6.68 1.15 -14.14
CA GLY A 53 7.66 0.72 -13.16
C GLY A 53 7.32 -0.55 -12.41
N SER A 54 8.17 -0.83 -11.45
CA SER A 54 7.95 -1.83 -10.41
C SER A 54 8.32 -1.24 -9.06
N ALA A 55 7.93 -1.94 -7.97
CA ALA A 55 8.23 -1.52 -6.62
C ALA A 55 8.89 -2.64 -5.82
N THR A 56 9.64 -2.27 -4.78
CA THR A 56 10.24 -3.16 -3.79
C THR A 56 10.41 -2.44 -2.45
N ALA A 57 10.70 -3.19 -1.38
CA ALA A 57 11.08 -2.64 -0.08
C ALA A 57 12.42 -3.21 0.37
N SER A 58 13.23 -2.37 1.03
CA SER A 58 14.62 -2.65 1.41
C SER A 58 14.79 -3.95 2.19
N HIS A 59 14.05 -4.11 3.30
CA HIS A 59 14.13 -5.33 4.12
C HIS A 59 13.80 -6.61 3.34
N GLN A 60 12.90 -6.50 2.36
CA GLN A 60 12.41 -7.64 1.58
C GLN A 60 13.37 -8.11 0.49
N ILE A 61 14.34 -7.28 0.07
CA ILE A 61 15.21 -7.61 -1.09
C ILE A 61 16.71 -7.46 -0.84
N GLU A 62 17.13 -6.50 0.00
CA GLU A 62 18.53 -6.08 0.05
C GLU A 62 19.48 -7.12 0.64
N GLY A 63 19.04 -7.81 1.71
CA GLY A 63 19.91 -8.62 2.56
C GLY A 63 20.71 -7.79 3.57
N GLY A 64 21.16 -8.44 4.65
CA GLY A 64 21.94 -7.80 5.70
C GLY A 64 21.21 -6.71 6.49
N CYS A 65 19.88 -6.77 6.57
CA CYS A 65 19.05 -5.85 7.36
C CYS A 65 18.88 -6.41 8.78
N ASP A 66 19.96 -6.43 9.56
CA ASP A 66 20.05 -7.14 10.86
C ASP A 66 19.90 -6.23 12.08
N ASN A 67 19.57 -4.94 11.88
CA ASN A 67 19.43 -3.94 12.94
C ASN A 67 18.06 -3.25 12.93
N ASN A 68 17.00 -3.99 12.57
CA ASN A 68 15.64 -3.46 12.53
C ASN A 68 14.62 -4.36 13.24
N ASN A 69 13.41 -3.84 13.40
CA ASN A 69 12.28 -4.52 14.05
C ASN A 69 11.89 -5.85 13.38
N TRP A 70 12.00 -5.96 12.06
CA TRP A 70 11.69 -7.20 11.34
C TRP A 70 12.71 -8.29 11.62
N TYR A 71 14.00 -7.97 11.65
CA TYR A 71 15.06 -8.91 12.02
C TYR A 71 14.83 -9.52 13.41
N GLN A 72 14.42 -8.68 14.40
CA GLN A 72 14.04 -9.19 15.71
C GLN A 72 12.78 -10.08 15.63
N PHE A 73 11.80 -9.66 14.83
CA PHE A 73 10.54 -10.37 14.66
C PHE A 73 10.70 -11.75 14.01
N GLU A 74 11.65 -11.92 13.10
CA GLU A 74 12.00 -13.21 12.48
C GLU A 74 12.40 -14.29 13.48
N SER A 75 12.86 -13.90 14.66
CA SER A 75 13.24 -14.82 15.73
C SER A 75 12.19 -14.91 16.84
N ALA A 76 11.11 -14.13 16.73
CA ALA A 76 10.05 -14.07 17.73
C ALA A 76 9.04 -15.21 17.53
N VAL A 77 8.39 -15.58 18.65
CA VAL A 77 7.28 -16.55 18.66
C VAL A 77 6.01 -15.87 19.21
N ASN A 78 4.86 -16.40 18.85
CA ASN A 78 3.57 -15.97 19.41
C ASN A 78 3.35 -16.61 20.81
N GLU A 79 2.22 -16.32 21.44
CA GLU A 79 1.85 -16.84 22.76
C GLU A 79 1.73 -18.38 22.80
N GLN A 80 1.53 -19.01 21.65
CA GLN A 80 1.47 -20.47 21.49
C GLN A 80 2.84 -21.09 21.18
N GLY A 81 3.93 -20.31 21.18
CA GLY A 81 5.28 -20.77 20.87
C GLY A 81 5.55 -21.02 19.38
N GLN A 82 4.66 -20.56 18.49
CA GLN A 82 4.84 -20.69 17.05
C GLN A 82 5.64 -19.51 16.48
N PRO A 83 6.51 -19.71 15.47
CA PRO A 83 7.21 -18.62 14.81
C PRO A 83 6.24 -17.54 14.30
N ARG A 84 6.67 -16.28 14.40
CA ARG A 84 5.91 -15.14 13.86
C ARG A 84 5.97 -15.07 12.33
N ILE A 85 7.07 -15.53 11.75
CA ILE A 85 7.21 -15.68 10.30
C ILE A 85 6.86 -17.12 9.91
N LEU A 86 6.17 -17.29 8.81
CA LEU A 86 5.78 -18.59 8.27
C LEU A 86 6.97 -19.53 8.21
N ASP A 87 6.83 -20.74 8.76
CA ASP A 87 7.84 -21.78 8.83
C ASP A 87 9.16 -21.34 9.50
N GLY A 88 9.16 -20.26 10.28
CA GLY A 88 10.35 -19.70 10.94
C GLY A 88 11.41 -19.18 9.97
N GLN A 89 11.02 -18.82 8.76
CA GLN A 89 11.92 -18.29 7.74
C GLN A 89 12.50 -16.93 8.17
N LYS A 90 13.68 -16.62 7.62
CA LYS A 90 14.39 -15.36 7.87
C LYS A 90 14.81 -14.75 6.55
N ALA A 91 14.77 -13.42 6.46
CA ALA A 91 15.17 -12.69 5.26
C ALA A 91 16.62 -12.99 4.87
N GLY A 92 17.57 -12.94 5.82
CA GLY A 92 18.98 -13.26 5.56
C GLY A 92 19.58 -12.39 4.46
N ILE A 93 20.09 -13.03 3.40
CA ILE A 93 20.57 -12.32 2.20
C ILE A 93 19.42 -11.97 1.24
N CYS A 94 18.27 -12.59 1.43
CA CYS A 94 17.05 -12.38 0.63
C CYS A 94 17.34 -12.50 -0.88
N CYS A 95 17.19 -11.39 -1.62
CA CYS A 95 17.50 -11.34 -3.05
C CYS A 95 18.91 -10.83 -3.34
N ASP A 96 19.69 -10.50 -2.31
CA ASP A 96 21.03 -9.88 -2.46
C ASP A 96 21.02 -8.63 -3.35
N ALA A 97 19.90 -7.87 -3.33
CA ALA A 97 19.74 -6.71 -4.18
C ALA A 97 20.77 -5.62 -3.88
N TRP A 98 21.22 -5.52 -2.61
CA TRP A 98 22.31 -4.61 -2.20
C TRP A 98 23.56 -4.75 -3.10
N ASN A 99 23.95 -5.97 -3.44
CA ASN A 99 25.11 -6.21 -4.28
C ASN A 99 24.77 -6.31 -5.78
N ARG A 100 23.50 -6.60 -6.13
CA ARG A 100 23.06 -6.92 -7.48
C ARG A 100 22.23 -5.81 -8.14
N TYR A 101 22.15 -4.60 -7.57
CA TYR A 101 21.31 -3.52 -8.10
C TYR A 101 21.55 -3.22 -9.59
N LYS A 102 22.78 -3.39 -10.11
CA LYS A 102 23.07 -3.21 -11.54
C LYS A 102 22.41 -4.26 -12.44
N GLU A 103 22.40 -5.52 -11.95
CA GLU A 103 21.65 -6.61 -12.60
C GLU A 103 20.15 -6.27 -12.60
N ASP A 104 19.62 -5.85 -11.45
CA ASP A 104 18.21 -5.52 -11.29
C ASP A 104 17.79 -4.34 -12.19
N VAL A 105 18.62 -3.31 -12.34
CA VAL A 105 18.39 -2.20 -13.27
C VAL A 105 18.35 -2.70 -14.73
N GLN A 106 19.24 -3.64 -15.11
CA GLN A 106 19.21 -4.23 -16.46
C GLN A 106 17.92 -5.03 -16.69
N LEU A 107 17.46 -5.80 -15.70
CA LEU A 107 16.19 -6.54 -15.79
C LEU A 107 14.98 -5.60 -16.00
N MET A 108 14.97 -4.44 -15.37
CA MET A 108 13.92 -3.42 -15.59
C MET A 108 13.92 -2.94 -17.05
N LYS A 109 15.09 -2.66 -17.61
CA LYS A 109 15.24 -2.26 -19.01
C LYS A 109 14.76 -3.33 -19.98
N ASP A 110 15.07 -4.59 -19.72
CA ASP A 110 14.75 -5.72 -20.60
C ASP A 110 13.24 -5.86 -20.83
N ILE A 111 12.42 -5.43 -19.85
CA ILE A 111 10.95 -5.42 -19.95
C ILE A 111 10.37 -4.03 -20.22
N GLY A 112 11.23 -3.02 -20.47
CA GLY A 112 10.81 -1.67 -20.89
C GLY A 112 10.33 -0.77 -19.76
N LEU A 113 10.70 -1.02 -18.52
CA LEU A 113 10.38 -0.11 -17.40
C LEU A 113 11.21 1.19 -17.55
N ASN A 114 10.60 2.31 -17.14
CA ASN A 114 11.20 3.63 -17.11
C ASN A 114 11.17 4.26 -15.71
N SER A 115 10.71 3.52 -14.70
CA SER A 115 10.70 3.99 -13.32
C SER A 115 10.85 2.82 -12.34
N TYR A 116 11.38 3.12 -11.16
CA TYR A 116 11.52 2.16 -10.08
C TYR A 116 11.26 2.81 -8.72
N ARG A 117 10.28 2.24 -7.98
CA ARG A 117 10.01 2.63 -6.61
C ARG A 117 10.71 1.67 -5.65
N PHE A 118 11.58 2.19 -4.80
CA PHE A 118 12.30 1.42 -3.79
C PHE A 118 12.33 2.17 -2.46
N SER A 119 12.51 1.46 -1.36
CA SER A 119 12.72 2.12 -0.07
C SER A 119 14.18 2.09 0.34
N VAL A 120 14.58 3.07 1.14
CA VAL A 120 15.87 3.07 1.81
C VAL A 120 15.74 2.42 3.19
N GLU A 121 16.77 1.69 3.64
CA GLU A 121 16.77 1.01 4.92
C GLU A 121 17.27 1.94 6.03
N TRP A 122 16.34 2.46 6.86
CA TRP A 122 16.67 3.39 7.94
C TRP A 122 17.69 2.82 8.90
N SER A 123 17.59 1.54 9.25
CA SER A 123 18.49 0.89 10.21
C SER A 123 19.92 0.76 9.73
N LYS A 124 20.17 0.71 8.42
CA LYS A 124 21.50 0.77 7.83
C LYS A 124 22.05 2.18 7.82
N ILE A 125 21.20 3.16 7.45
CA ILE A 125 21.61 4.58 7.34
C ILE A 125 21.86 5.21 8.70
N GLU A 126 21.05 4.90 9.72
CA GLU A 126 21.16 5.41 11.09
C GLU A 126 21.16 4.23 12.07
N PRO A 127 22.27 3.48 12.16
CA PRO A 127 22.35 2.27 12.99
C PRO A 127 22.21 2.54 14.49
N LYS A 128 22.52 3.76 14.94
CA LYS A 128 22.23 4.30 16.27
C LYS A 128 21.71 5.71 16.14
N GLN A 129 20.91 6.14 17.10
CA GLN A 129 20.29 7.45 17.07
C GLN A 129 21.31 8.58 16.89
N GLY A 130 21.21 9.32 15.79
CA GLY A 130 22.08 10.44 15.46
C GLY A 130 23.42 10.05 14.83
N GLU A 131 23.74 8.76 14.72
CA GLU A 131 24.93 8.27 14.04
C GLU A 131 24.55 7.80 12.64
N PHE A 132 24.95 8.57 11.61
CA PHE A 132 24.64 8.26 10.22
C PHE A 132 25.83 7.61 9.52
N ASP A 133 25.58 6.51 8.81
CA ASP A 133 26.58 5.85 7.97
C ASP A 133 26.55 6.43 6.55
N GLU A 134 27.54 7.28 6.28
CA GLU A 134 27.67 7.93 4.96
C GLU A 134 27.95 6.94 3.84
N SER A 135 28.61 5.81 4.14
CA SER A 135 28.90 4.78 3.13
C SER A 135 27.65 4.12 2.59
N VAL A 136 26.63 3.97 3.44
CA VAL A 136 25.30 3.48 3.07
C VAL A 136 24.57 4.48 2.18
N LEU A 137 24.64 5.76 2.52
CA LEU A 137 24.07 6.83 1.68
C LEU A 137 24.79 6.94 0.33
N ASP A 138 26.11 6.77 0.28
CA ASP A 138 26.90 6.70 -0.95
C ASP A 138 26.52 5.49 -1.82
N HIS A 139 26.13 4.39 -1.19
CA HIS A 139 25.64 3.21 -1.91
C HIS A 139 24.30 3.50 -2.60
N TYR A 140 23.29 4.02 -1.87
CA TYR A 140 22.01 4.42 -2.46
C TYR A 140 22.18 5.48 -3.55
N GLU A 141 23.14 6.40 -3.42
CA GLU A 141 23.47 7.36 -4.48
C GLU A 141 23.96 6.66 -5.75
N LYS A 142 24.80 5.61 -5.62
CA LYS A 142 25.27 4.81 -6.77
C LYS A 142 24.13 4.02 -7.43
N GLU A 143 23.18 3.50 -6.64
CA GLU A 143 21.99 2.85 -7.19
C GLU A 143 21.15 3.84 -8.02
N VAL A 144 20.92 5.05 -7.47
CA VAL A 144 20.22 6.13 -8.17
C VAL A 144 20.97 6.52 -9.44
N ASP A 145 22.31 6.63 -9.41
CA ASP A 145 23.12 6.91 -10.59
C ASP A 145 22.96 5.83 -11.67
N GLU A 146 22.96 4.56 -11.28
CA GLU A 146 22.78 3.45 -12.22
C GLU A 146 21.38 3.49 -12.86
N MET A 147 20.32 3.76 -12.07
CA MET A 147 18.97 3.91 -12.59
C MET A 147 18.88 5.03 -13.61
N LEU A 148 19.36 6.23 -13.27
CA LEU A 148 19.32 7.40 -14.15
C LEU A 148 20.13 7.21 -15.43
N ALA A 149 21.33 6.61 -15.32
CA ALA A 149 22.17 6.27 -16.49
C ALA A 149 21.48 5.32 -17.47
N ASN A 150 20.51 4.56 -16.98
CA ASN A 150 19.72 3.58 -17.75
C ASN A 150 18.32 4.09 -18.11
N GLY A 151 17.99 5.36 -17.83
CA GLY A 151 16.70 5.97 -18.16
C GLY A 151 15.56 5.52 -17.24
N ILE A 152 15.87 5.05 -16.04
CA ILE A 152 14.91 4.65 -15.00
C ILE A 152 14.76 5.82 -14.00
N GLU A 153 13.56 6.39 -13.91
CA GLU A 153 13.25 7.46 -12.93
C GLU A 153 13.10 6.86 -11.52
N PRO A 154 13.92 7.26 -10.54
CA PRO A 154 13.83 6.75 -9.18
C PRO A 154 12.68 7.41 -8.41
N MET A 155 11.90 6.59 -7.69
CA MET A 155 10.89 7.00 -6.72
C MET A 155 11.27 6.44 -5.35
N VAL A 156 11.79 7.29 -4.47
CA VAL A 156 12.34 6.86 -3.17
C VAL A 156 11.28 6.87 -2.09
N THR A 157 11.11 5.76 -1.40
CA THR A 157 10.27 5.61 -0.20
C THR A 157 11.15 5.71 1.04
N LEU A 158 10.83 6.65 1.95
CA LEU A 158 11.63 6.90 3.15
C LEU A 158 11.33 5.94 4.30
N HIS A 159 10.08 5.48 4.42
CA HIS A 159 9.69 4.48 5.42
C HIS A 159 8.81 3.41 4.79
N HIS A 160 9.23 2.14 4.89
CA HIS A 160 8.47 0.99 4.41
C HIS A 160 8.48 -0.14 5.44
N PHE A 161 7.79 0.07 6.58
CA PHE A 161 7.54 -0.86 7.69
C PHE A 161 8.75 -1.24 8.55
N SER A 162 9.98 -0.95 8.11
CA SER A 162 11.18 -1.25 8.91
C SER A 162 11.61 -0.05 9.74
N ASN A 163 11.88 -0.30 11.03
CA ASN A 163 12.37 0.69 11.99
C ASN A 163 13.70 0.21 12.58
N PRO A 164 14.69 1.12 12.80
CA PRO A 164 15.87 0.76 13.58
C PRO A 164 15.50 0.27 14.98
N ILE A 165 16.26 -0.67 15.52
CA ILE A 165 16.03 -1.22 16.87
C ILE A 165 16.00 -0.10 17.92
N TRP A 166 16.91 0.88 17.84
CA TRP A 166 16.95 2.00 18.79
C TRP A 166 15.67 2.86 18.77
N PHE A 167 14.96 2.93 17.63
CA PHE A 167 13.69 3.65 17.51
C PHE A 167 12.55 2.81 18.10
N GLU A 168 12.53 1.50 17.83
CA GLU A 168 11.56 0.56 18.44
C GLU A 168 11.68 0.53 19.96
N ASP A 169 12.89 0.45 20.50
CA ASP A 169 13.15 0.43 21.95
C ASP A 169 12.63 1.67 22.68
N LYS A 170 12.49 2.79 21.97
CA LYS A 170 11.89 4.03 22.46
C LYS A 170 10.38 4.11 22.28
N GLY A 171 9.76 3.12 21.65
CA GLY A 171 8.33 3.08 21.38
C GLY A 171 7.94 3.55 19.98
N ALA A 172 8.89 3.76 19.09
CA ALA A 172 8.65 4.10 17.68
C ALA A 172 7.62 5.22 17.49
N PHE A 173 6.67 5.05 16.58
CA PHE A 173 5.61 6.05 16.31
C PHE A 173 4.55 6.20 17.43
N LEU A 174 4.68 5.52 18.57
CA LEU A 174 3.87 5.83 19.76
C LEU A 174 4.33 7.11 20.46
N GLN A 175 5.58 7.54 20.28
CA GLN A 175 6.14 8.71 20.94
C GLN A 175 5.66 10.00 20.24
N ASP A 176 5.36 11.03 21.03
CA ASP A 176 4.88 12.31 20.51
C ASP A 176 5.95 13.07 19.69
N ASP A 177 7.24 12.81 19.93
CA ASP A 177 8.36 13.37 19.17
C ASP A 177 8.74 12.55 17.92
N SER A 178 8.09 11.42 17.69
CA SER A 178 8.39 10.52 16.56
C SER A 178 8.33 11.21 15.20
N PRO A 179 7.41 12.16 14.91
CA PRO A 179 7.44 12.91 13.67
C PRO A 179 8.75 13.67 13.46
N ALA A 180 9.26 14.34 14.50
CA ALA A 180 10.52 15.09 14.42
C ALA A 180 11.74 14.15 14.27
N VAL A 181 11.73 13.01 14.97
CA VAL A 181 12.80 12.00 14.87
C VAL A 181 12.86 11.43 13.46
N PHE A 182 11.73 11.04 12.87
CA PHE A 182 11.66 10.54 11.50
C PHE A 182 12.05 11.62 10.49
N THR A 183 11.59 12.85 10.65
CA THR A 183 11.91 13.96 9.76
C THR A 183 13.41 14.26 9.72
N ARG A 184 14.11 14.18 10.85
CA ARG A 184 15.58 14.31 10.90
C ARG A 184 16.29 13.27 10.04
N PHE A 185 15.87 12.00 10.13
CA PHE A 185 16.36 10.94 9.25
C PHE A 185 16.05 11.25 7.77
N ALA A 186 14.79 11.58 7.47
CA ALA A 186 14.36 11.92 6.13
C ALA A 186 15.17 13.06 5.51
N GLU A 187 15.41 14.15 6.27
CA GLU A 187 16.26 15.26 5.83
C GLU A 187 17.66 14.80 5.47
N ARG A 188 18.27 13.87 6.22
CA ARG A 188 19.60 13.36 5.91
C ARG A 188 19.63 12.64 4.58
N VAL A 189 18.68 11.73 4.34
CA VAL A 189 18.55 11.02 3.07
C VAL A 189 18.29 12.00 1.91
N VAL A 190 17.34 12.91 2.10
CA VAL A 190 16.94 13.87 1.05
C VAL A 190 18.09 14.80 0.70
N ARG A 191 18.86 15.32 1.65
CA ARG A 191 20.03 16.16 1.36
C ARG A 191 21.06 15.45 0.49
N LYS A 192 21.22 14.13 0.66
CA LYS A 192 22.14 13.31 -0.16
C LYS A 192 21.61 13.08 -1.56
N LEU A 193 20.34 12.65 -1.68
CA LEU A 193 19.79 12.14 -2.94
C LEU A 193 19.01 13.19 -3.76
N ALA A 194 18.52 14.28 -3.13
CA ALA A 194 17.70 15.28 -3.81
C ALA A 194 18.30 15.92 -5.06
N PRO A 195 19.63 16.09 -5.23
CA PRO A 195 20.16 16.57 -6.50
C PRO A 195 19.75 15.71 -7.71
N LYS A 196 19.44 14.42 -7.48
CA LYS A 196 19.18 13.40 -8.51
C LYS A 196 17.73 12.91 -8.48
N VAL A 197 17.13 12.75 -7.28
CA VAL A 197 15.79 12.18 -7.08
C VAL A 197 14.72 13.25 -7.08
N LYS A 198 13.73 13.10 -7.94
CA LYS A 198 12.57 14.00 -8.04
C LYS A 198 11.38 13.50 -7.23
N PHE A 199 11.12 12.19 -7.18
CA PHE A 199 9.92 11.59 -6.58
C PHE A 199 10.21 10.99 -5.22
N TRP A 200 9.40 11.39 -4.22
CA TRP A 200 9.55 10.99 -2.82
C TRP A 200 8.24 10.48 -2.25
N CYS A 201 8.25 9.26 -1.74
CA CYS A 201 7.20 8.71 -0.93
C CYS A 201 7.65 8.77 0.53
N THR A 202 6.94 9.52 1.37
CA THR A 202 7.37 9.73 2.77
C THR A 202 7.22 8.46 3.60
N ILE A 203 6.01 7.93 3.63
CA ILE A 203 5.63 6.75 4.41
C ILE A 203 4.77 5.83 3.54
N ASN A 204 5.07 4.55 3.59
CA ASN A 204 4.24 3.51 2.97
C ASN A 204 3.12 3.08 3.92
N GLU A 205 1.87 3.15 3.47
CA GLU A 205 0.68 2.54 4.07
C GLU A 205 0.52 2.75 5.58
N PRO A 206 0.44 3.98 6.10
CA PRO A 206 0.40 4.22 7.54
C PRO A 206 -0.76 3.51 8.25
N ALA A 207 -1.93 3.37 7.60
CA ALA A 207 -3.07 2.64 8.16
C ALA A 207 -2.78 1.14 8.32
N ILE A 208 -2.13 0.52 7.33
CA ILE A 208 -1.76 -0.91 7.34
C ILE A 208 -0.71 -1.15 8.41
N TYR A 209 0.38 -0.35 8.43
CA TYR A 209 1.39 -0.46 9.46
C TYR A 209 0.77 -0.38 10.87
N ALA A 210 -0.04 0.65 11.13
CA ALA A 210 -0.66 0.84 12.43
C ALA A 210 -1.56 -0.33 12.84
N VAL A 211 -2.40 -0.83 11.92
CA VAL A 211 -3.33 -1.93 12.21
C VAL A 211 -2.61 -3.26 12.34
N LEU A 212 -1.71 -3.61 11.43
CA LEU A 212 -1.03 -4.92 11.48
C LEU A 212 -0.01 -5.01 12.63
N SER A 213 0.63 -3.89 12.99
CA SER A 213 1.63 -3.87 14.07
C SER A 213 1.01 -3.74 15.47
N TYR A 214 -0.08 -2.96 15.60
CA TYR A 214 -0.60 -2.56 16.93
C TYR A 214 -2.03 -3.02 17.23
N PHE A 215 -2.74 -3.61 16.25
CA PHE A 215 -4.11 -4.10 16.48
C PHE A 215 -4.28 -5.58 16.17
N SER A 216 -3.75 -6.09 15.05
CA SER A 216 -3.87 -7.51 14.68
C SER A 216 -2.66 -8.37 15.06
N ALA A 217 -1.56 -7.77 15.53
CA ALA A 217 -0.32 -8.44 15.93
C ALA A 217 0.35 -9.29 14.82
N GLU A 218 0.14 -8.92 13.57
CA GLU A 218 0.71 -9.62 12.41
C GLU A 218 2.11 -9.12 12.06
N PHE A 219 2.40 -7.83 12.36
CA PHE A 219 3.68 -7.17 12.13
C PHE A 219 4.35 -6.81 13.47
N PRO A 220 5.69 -6.59 13.50
CA PRO A 220 6.34 -6.08 14.71
C PRO A 220 5.77 -4.70 15.11
N PRO A 221 5.60 -4.41 16.39
CA PRO A 221 5.94 -5.20 17.58
C PRO A 221 4.84 -6.18 18.06
N ALA A 222 3.87 -6.55 17.22
CA ALA A 222 2.81 -7.54 17.47
C ALA A 222 1.94 -7.21 18.68
N ARG A 223 1.41 -6.00 18.74
CA ARG A 223 0.47 -5.57 19.79
C ARG A 223 -0.99 -5.73 19.37
N THR A 224 -1.87 -5.80 20.36
CA THR A 224 -3.34 -5.92 20.17
C THR A 224 -4.06 -4.78 20.89
N ASP A 225 -3.66 -3.55 20.62
CA ASP A 225 -4.19 -2.34 21.25
C ASP A 225 -4.64 -1.31 20.21
N ALA A 226 -5.95 -1.21 20.02
CA ALA A 226 -6.55 -0.28 19.05
C ALA A 226 -6.24 1.20 19.34
N LYS A 227 -6.02 1.56 20.63
CA LYS A 227 -5.66 2.94 20.98
C LYS A 227 -4.25 3.26 20.52
N GLN A 228 -3.31 2.33 20.72
CA GLN A 228 -1.95 2.47 20.23
C GLN A 228 -1.91 2.51 18.70
N ALA A 229 -2.68 1.65 18.02
CA ALA A 229 -2.81 1.70 16.57
C ALA A 229 -3.28 3.08 16.07
N ALA A 230 -4.27 3.67 16.71
CA ALA A 230 -4.78 5.00 16.34
C ALA A 230 -3.74 6.10 16.55
N VAL A 231 -2.97 6.06 17.64
CA VAL A 231 -1.87 7.01 17.94
C VAL A 231 -0.75 6.89 16.91
N VAL A 232 -0.32 5.66 16.61
CA VAL A 232 0.73 5.37 15.62
C VAL A 232 0.32 5.89 14.23
N TYR A 233 -0.92 5.61 13.82
CA TYR A 233 -1.45 6.09 12.55
C TYR A 233 -1.42 7.63 12.46
N ARG A 234 -1.95 8.31 13.50
CA ARG A 234 -1.90 9.77 13.59
C ARG A 234 -0.47 10.31 13.50
N ASN A 235 0.45 9.75 14.27
CA ASN A 235 1.83 10.23 14.32
C ASN A 235 2.57 10.01 13.00
N GLN A 236 2.30 8.92 12.27
CA GLN A 236 2.82 8.74 10.91
C GLN A 236 2.28 9.79 9.93
N LEU A 237 0.99 10.16 10.04
CA LEU A 237 0.44 11.23 9.21
C LEU A 237 1.06 12.60 9.55
N LEU A 238 1.33 12.89 10.83
CA LEU A 238 2.06 14.09 11.25
C LEU A 238 3.51 14.06 10.75
N ALA A 239 4.18 12.92 10.83
CA ALA A 239 5.52 12.73 10.27
C ALA A 239 5.58 12.98 8.76
N HIS A 240 4.53 12.57 8.02
CA HIS A 240 4.40 12.92 6.60
C HIS A 240 4.39 14.43 6.36
N VAL A 241 3.60 15.19 7.14
CA VAL A 241 3.52 16.66 7.03
C VAL A 241 4.89 17.31 7.26
N ASP A 242 5.59 16.92 8.33
CA ASP A 242 6.90 17.45 8.65
C ASP A 242 7.93 17.10 7.57
N CYS A 243 7.92 15.86 7.08
CA CYS A 243 8.78 15.41 5.98
C CYS A 243 8.48 16.17 4.67
N TYR A 244 7.21 16.37 4.32
CA TYR A 244 6.84 17.15 3.14
C TYR A 244 7.49 18.54 3.19
N ASN A 245 7.32 19.25 4.30
CA ASN A 245 7.88 20.58 4.47
C ASN A 245 9.42 20.59 4.42
N ALA A 246 10.06 19.59 5.04
CA ALA A 246 11.51 19.43 5.01
C ALA A 246 12.04 19.17 3.58
N ILE A 247 11.39 18.27 2.84
CA ILE A 247 11.75 17.96 1.45
C ILE A 247 11.58 19.19 0.57
N LYS A 248 10.42 19.87 0.64
CA LYS A 248 10.15 21.09 -0.16
C LYS A 248 11.11 22.23 0.15
N LYS A 249 11.62 22.32 1.38
CA LYS A 249 12.66 23.29 1.76
C LYS A 249 14.01 22.98 1.14
N ILE A 250 14.37 21.70 0.98
CA ILE A 250 15.63 21.24 0.39
C ILE A 250 15.56 21.29 -1.14
N ARG A 251 14.45 20.79 -1.71
CA ARG A 251 14.19 20.72 -3.14
C ARG A 251 12.74 21.18 -3.45
N PRO A 252 12.52 22.45 -3.77
CA PRO A 252 11.17 23.01 -3.97
C PRO A 252 10.36 22.35 -5.10
N ASP A 253 11.02 21.84 -6.15
CA ASP A 253 10.42 21.15 -7.29
C ASP A 253 10.23 19.63 -7.09
N ALA A 254 10.65 19.08 -5.96
CA ALA A 254 10.43 17.68 -5.63
C ALA A 254 8.93 17.36 -5.66
N GLN A 255 8.61 16.17 -6.17
CA GLN A 255 7.27 15.60 -6.12
C GLN A 255 7.18 14.69 -4.89
N VAL A 256 6.36 15.06 -3.93
CA VAL A 256 6.25 14.39 -2.64
C VAL A 256 4.84 13.84 -2.46
N GLY A 257 4.71 12.58 -2.13
CA GLY A 257 3.43 11.91 -1.89
C GLY A 257 3.41 11.04 -0.63
N LEU A 258 2.20 10.81 -0.12
CA LEU A 258 1.92 9.75 0.83
C LEU A 258 1.46 8.52 0.05
N VAL A 259 1.97 7.35 0.42
CA VAL A 259 1.50 6.09 -0.16
C VAL A 259 0.43 5.50 0.73
N VAL A 260 -0.76 5.33 0.18
CA VAL A 260 -1.93 4.82 0.89
C VAL A 260 -2.40 3.49 0.29
N HIS A 261 -2.65 2.52 1.13
CA HIS A 261 -3.38 1.32 0.73
C HIS A 261 -4.89 1.60 0.78
N VAL A 262 -5.59 1.39 -0.31
CA VAL A 262 -7.05 1.44 -0.32
C VAL A 262 -7.60 0.02 -0.18
N ALA A 263 -7.96 -0.32 1.05
CA ALA A 263 -8.64 -1.57 1.37
C ALA A 263 -10.15 -1.35 1.26
N LEU A 264 -10.75 -1.75 0.14
CA LEU A 264 -12.20 -1.65 -0.03
C LEU A 264 -12.92 -2.68 0.85
N PHE A 265 -13.65 -2.21 1.85
CA PHE A 265 -14.52 -3.07 2.67
C PHE A 265 -15.93 -3.04 2.11
N ASP A 266 -16.36 -4.16 1.55
CA ASP A 266 -17.68 -4.32 0.96
C ASP A 266 -18.62 -5.09 1.90
N PRO A 267 -19.91 -4.69 2.02
CA PRO A 267 -20.86 -5.40 2.85
C PRO A 267 -21.21 -6.76 2.22
N PRO A 268 -21.14 -7.88 2.96
CA PRO A 268 -21.51 -9.20 2.44
C PRO A 268 -22.96 -9.25 1.99
N HIS A 269 -23.84 -8.55 2.70
CA HIS A 269 -25.26 -8.46 2.39
C HIS A 269 -25.69 -7.00 2.22
N GLN A 270 -25.87 -6.57 0.98
CA GLN A 270 -26.14 -5.17 0.58
C GLN A 270 -27.45 -4.58 1.13
N TRP A 271 -28.34 -5.39 1.66
CA TRP A 271 -29.60 -4.99 2.30
C TRP A 271 -29.57 -5.16 3.84
N ASN A 272 -28.48 -5.59 4.42
CA ASN A 272 -28.28 -5.67 5.86
C ASN A 272 -27.66 -4.37 6.39
N LEU A 273 -28.43 -3.60 7.14
CA LEU A 273 -28.01 -2.32 7.69
C LEU A 273 -26.74 -2.44 8.55
N LEU A 274 -26.60 -3.52 9.32
CA LEU A 274 -25.43 -3.74 10.17
C LEU A 274 -24.17 -3.99 9.34
N ASP A 275 -24.24 -4.83 8.29
CA ASP A 275 -23.13 -5.07 7.39
C ASP A 275 -22.68 -3.77 6.67
N LEU A 276 -23.65 -2.94 6.25
CA LEU A 276 -23.39 -1.63 5.66
C LEU A 276 -22.70 -0.68 6.64
N LEU A 277 -23.14 -0.61 7.89
CA LEU A 277 -22.55 0.25 8.92
C LEU A 277 -21.13 -0.18 9.26
N ILE A 278 -20.87 -1.50 9.34
CA ILE A 278 -19.52 -2.03 9.59
C ILE A 278 -18.61 -1.75 8.42
N ALA A 279 -19.03 -2.03 7.18
CA ALA A 279 -18.26 -1.72 5.98
C ALA A 279 -17.92 -0.23 5.93
N ARG A 280 -18.89 0.66 6.21
CA ARG A 280 -18.67 2.10 6.28
C ARG A 280 -17.67 2.50 7.38
N MET A 281 -17.78 1.92 8.57
CA MET A 281 -16.86 2.17 9.68
C MET A 281 -15.43 1.78 9.30
N LEU A 282 -15.24 0.59 8.71
CA LEU A 282 -13.93 0.11 8.27
C LEU A 282 -13.35 1.00 7.16
N ASN A 283 -14.16 1.35 6.14
CA ASN A 283 -13.73 2.28 5.09
C ASN A 283 -13.38 3.66 5.63
N ASN A 284 -14.10 4.17 6.63
CA ASN A 284 -13.78 5.45 7.24
C ASN A 284 -12.42 5.41 7.94
N ASN A 285 -12.14 4.36 8.71
CA ASN A 285 -10.88 4.25 9.46
C ASN A 285 -9.68 3.94 8.56
N MET A 286 -9.85 3.04 7.59
CA MET A 286 -8.73 2.55 6.77
C MET A 286 -8.47 3.41 5.53
N ASN A 287 -9.53 4.00 4.93
CA ASN A 287 -9.41 4.73 3.68
C ASN A 287 -9.65 6.23 3.84
N ASN A 288 -10.78 6.64 4.44
CA ASN A 288 -11.18 8.05 4.43
C ASN A 288 -10.34 8.91 5.39
N SER A 289 -9.83 8.34 6.51
CA SER A 289 -9.10 9.09 7.53
C SER A 289 -7.85 9.78 7.00
N HIS A 290 -7.03 9.10 6.19
CA HIS A 290 -5.83 9.72 5.62
C HIS A 290 -6.16 10.74 4.53
N PHE A 291 -7.20 10.52 3.71
CA PHE A 291 -7.60 11.52 2.72
C PHE A 291 -8.16 12.77 3.39
N THR A 292 -9.02 12.61 4.41
CA THR A 292 -9.52 13.73 5.21
C THR A 292 -8.36 14.48 5.88
N PHE A 293 -7.36 13.77 6.40
CA PHE A 293 -6.17 14.40 6.97
C PHE A 293 -5.40 15.24 5.94
N LEU A 294 -5.14 14.70 4.75
CA LEU A 294 -4.39 15.39 3.70
C LEU A 294 -5.11 16.65 3.18
N VAL A 295 -6.46 16.60 3.06
CA VAL A 295 -7.25 17.71 2.47
C VAL A 295 -7.77 18.68 3.51
N ASP A 296 -8.18 18.21 4.70
CA ASP A 296 -8.83 19.04 5.73
C ASP A 296 -7.94 19.29 6.95
N GLY A 297 -6.81 18.59 7.09
CA GLY A 297 -5.94 18.66 8.27
C GLY A 297 -6.57 18.04 9.52
N SER A 298 -7.55 17.14 9.35
CA SER A 298 -8.23 16.46 10.46
C SER A 298 -8.13 14.94 10.33
N PHE A 299 -7.88 14.28 11.45
CA PHE A 299 -7.79 12.84 11.55
C PHE A 299 -8.84 12.31 12.53
N ARG A 300 -9.44 11.20 12.21
CA ARG A 300 -10.25 10.43 13.15
C ARG A 300 -10.13 8.94 12.90
N PHE A 301 -9.83 8.20 13.97
CA PHE A 301 -9.91 6.74 14.01
C PHE A 301 -10.91 6.35 15.10
N ASN A 302 -12.02 5.71 14.70
CA ASN A 302 -13.12 5.44 15.62
C ASN A 302 -13.60 3.99 15.54
N LEU A 303 -13.41 3.25 16.62
CA LEU A 303 -14.06 1.96 16.87
C LEU A 303 -14.98 2.13 18.09
N PRO A 304 -16.30 2.15 17.89
CA PRO A 304 -17.27 2.46 18.94
C PRO A 304 -17.10 1.62 20.21
N GLY A 305 -16.99 2.28 21.37
CA GLY A 305 -16.77 1.63 22.67
C GLY A 305 -15.33 1.19 22.93
N VAL A 306 -14.40 1.33 21.98
CA VAL A 306 -12.99 0.92 22.10
C VAL A 306 -12.05 2.12 22.02
N VAL A 307 -12.12 2.90 20.94
CA VAL A 307 -11.26 4.08 20.70
C VAL A 307 -11.99 5.14 19.88
N ASP A 308 -11.75 6.40 20.18
CA ASP A 308 -12.12 7.57 19.37
C ASP A 308 -10.96 8.57 19.38
N GLU A 309 -9.94 8.28 18.59
CA GLU A 309 -8.77 9.15 18.43
C GLU A 309 -9.08 10.24 17.41
N LYS A 310 -8.74 11.50 17.75
CA LYS A 310 -9.02 12.66 16.92
C LYS A 310 -7.84 13.62 16.93
N TYR A 311 -7.59 14.22 15.78
CA TYR A 311 -6.65 15.31 15.64
C TYR A 311 -7.20 16.34 14.65
N VAL A 312 -6.98 17.63 14.90
CA VAL A 312 -7.38 18.75 14.03
C VAL A 312 -6.27 19.80 13.99
N GLY A 313 -6.13 20.48 12.88
CA GLY A 313 -5.18 21.59 12.74
C GLY A 313 -3.84 21.19 12.12
N ALA A 314 -3.73 20.01 11.50
CA ALA A 314 -2.59 19.71 10.65
C ALA A 314 -2.56 20.63 9.42
N GLN A 315 -1.36 20.89 8.91
CA GLN A 315 -1.21 21.61 7.64
C GLN A 315 -1.82 20.78 6.51
N LYS A 316 -2.67 21.43 5.71
CA LYS A 316 -3.36 20.87 4.56
C LYS A 316 -2.46 20.86 3.32
N ASP A 317 -2.86 20.09 2.32
CA ASP A 317 -2.23 20.08 1.01
C ASP A 317 -0.74 19.73 1.00
N THR A 318 -0.27 18.99 2.01
CA THR A 318 1.12 18.58 2.15
C THR A 318 1.45 17.34 1.28
N PHE A 319 1.02 17.36 0.03
CA PHE A 319 1.34 16.32 -0.97
C PHE A 319 1.26 16.91 -2.37
N ASP A 320 2.07 16.43 -3.31
CA ASP A 320 2.03 16.80 -4.72
C ASP A 320 1.32 15.73 -5.55
N PHE A 321 1.31 14.49 -5.08
CA PHE A 321 0.59 13.35 -5.66
C PHE A 321 0.10 12.39 -4.58
N VAL A 322 -0.83 11.52 -4.93
CA VAL A 322 -1.23 10.38 -4.10
C VAL A 322 -0.59 9.11 -4.65
N GLY A 323 0.15 8.37 -3.80
CA GLY A 323 0.56 7.01 -4.08
C GLY A 323 -0.56 6.03 -3.70
N LEU A 324 -1.03 5.22 -4.64
CA LEU A 324 -2.07 4.23 -4.41
C LEU A 324 -1.49 2.82 -4.44
N ASN A 325 -1.61 2.10 -3.33
CA ASN A 325 -1.45 0.65 -3.30
C ASN A 325 -2.83 0.00 -3.31
N TYR A 326 -3.04 -0.94 -4.25
CA TYR A 326 -4.30 -1.65 -4.38
C TYR A 326 -4.05 -3.12 -4.76
N TYR A 327 -4.69 -4.04 -4.05
CA TYR A 327 -4.58 -5.49 -4.31
C TYR A 327 -5.94 -6.18 -4.46
N THR A 328 -6.89 -5.87 -3.56
CA THR A 328 -8.15 -6.61 -3.45
C THR A 328 -9.23 -5.79 -2.73
N ASN A 329 -10.41 -6.36 -2.62
CA ASN A 329 -11.45 -5.91 -1.69
C ASN A 329 -11.61 -6.92 -0.54
N HIS A 330 -12.28 -6.49 0.50
CA HIS A 330 -12.51 -7.28 1.71
C HIS A 330 -14.00 -7.37 2.03
N TYR A 331 -14.50 -8.59 2.18
CA TYR A 331 -15.81 -8.85 2.73
C TYR A 331 -15.66 -9.26 4.20
N ARG A 332 -16.33 -8.56 5.11
CA ARG A 332 -16.29 -8.85 6.56
C ARG A 332 -17.70 -9.07 7.08
N VAL A 333 -17.96 -10.24 7.63
CA VAL A 333 -19.22 -10.57 8.32
C VAL A 333 -19.05 -10.31 9.79
N PHE A 334 -19.96 -9.52 10.38
CA PHE A 334 -19.96 -9.26 11.80
C PHE A 334 -20.55 -10.46 12.57
N ARG A 335 -19.78 -10.97 13.53
CA ARG A 335 -20.14 -12.09 14.40
C ARG A 335 -20.08 -11.63 15.87
N PRO A 336 -21.13 -10.96 16.40
CA PRO A 336 -21.08 -10.31 17.72
C PRO A 336 -20.83 -11.28 18.88
N PHE A 337 -21.11 -12.57 18.68
CA PHE A 337 -20.93 -13.61 19.71
C PHE A 337 -19.66 -14.46 19.51
N ASN A 338 -18.90 -14.24 18.44
CA ASN A 338 -17.62 -14.88 18.23
C ASN A 338 -16.51 -14.01 18.80
N LYS A 339 -16.00 -14.36 19.98
CA LYS A 339 -14.95 -13.60 20.68
C LYS A 339 -13.59 -13.66 19.99
N GLU A 340 -13.35 -14.69 19.17
CA GLU A 340 -12.09 -14.90 18.48
C GLU A 340 -12.05 -14.20 17.11
N GLN A 341 -13.19 -14.08 16.44
CA GLN A 341 -13.31 -13.47 15.13
C GLN A 341 -14.57 -12.61 15.00
N PHE A 342 -14.56 -11.41 15.56
CA PHE A 342 -15.68 -10.47 15.41
C PHE A 342 -15.99 -10.13 13.95
N LEU A 343 -14.97 -10.16 13.08
CA LEU A 343 -15.06 -9.84 11.65
C LEU A 343 -14.54 -11.02 10.83
N GLU A 344 -15.42 -11.97 10.53
CA GLU A 344 -15.08 -13.13 9.70
C GLU A 344 -14.92 -12.76 8.24
N ILE A 345 -13.92 -13.34 7.56
CA ILE A 345 -13.75 -13.22 6.10
C ILE A 345 -14.78 -14.10 5.40
N THR A 346 -15.52 -13.53 4.46
CA THR A 346 -16.46 -14.30 3.64
C THR A 346 -15.71 -15.26 2.72
N LYS A 347 -16.15 -16.51 2.65
CA LYS A 347 -15.57 -17.50 1.75
C LYS A 347 -15.87 -17.16 0.29
N VAL A 348 -14.85 -17.18 -0.53
CA VAL A 348 -14.90 -16.97 -1.98
C VAL A 348 -14.38 -18.24 -2.67
N PRO A 349 -14.84 -18.60 -3.89
CA PRO A 349 -14.30 -19.73 -4.65
C PRO A 349 -12.78 -19.63 -4.80
N LYS A 350 -12.05 -20.76 -4.66
CA LYS A 350 -10.58 -20.78 -4.70
C LYS A 350 -10.01 -20.28 -6.04
N GLU A 351 -10.74 -20.51 -7.12
CA GLU A 351 -10.36 -20.13 -8.49
C GLU A 351 -10.26 -18.61 -8.66
N GLU A 352 -10.98 -17.86 -7.81
CA GLU A 352 -10.97 -16.38 -7.80
C GLU A 352 -9.90 -15.83 -6.85
N LEU A 353 -9.17 -16.69 -6.14
CA LEU A 353 -8.20 -16.28 -5.14
C LEU A 353 -6.76 -16.31 -5.65
N THR A 354 -5.93 -15.41 -5.13
CA THR A 354 -4.48 -15.45 -5.22
C THR A 354 -3.90 -16.44 -4.22
N ASP A 355 -2.58 -16.67 -4.24
CA ASP A 355 -1.90 -17.49 -3.22
C ASP A 355 -1.97 -16.89 -1.80
N MET A 356 -2.26 -15.58 -1.70
CA MET A 356 -2.56 -14.90 -0.42
C MET A 356 -4.00 -15.10 0.05
N GLY A 357 -4.84 -15.80 -0.73
CA GLY A 357 -6.26 -15.92 -0.43
C GLY A 357 -7.07 -14.63 -0.71
N TRP A 358 -6.52 -13.71 -1.51
CA TRP A 358 -7.17 -12.47 -1.90
C TRP A 358 -7.94 -12.63 -3.21
N THR A 359 -9.08 -11.96 -3.33
CA THR A 359 -9.85 -11.94 -4.57
C THR A 359 -9.15 -11.11 -5.65
N VAL A 360 -9.13 -11.60 -6.88
CA VAL A 360 -8.73 -10.80 -8.05
C VAL A 360 -9.90 -9.90 -8.44
N TYR A 361 -9.77 -8.59 -8.21
CA TYR A 361 -10.88 -7.64 -8.39
C TYR A 361 -10.42 -6.34 -9.07
N PRO A 362 -10.23 -6.31 -10.39
CA PRO A 362 -9.75 -5.12 -11.12
C PRO A 362 -10.68 -3.92 -10.99
N GLU A 363 -12.01 -4.13 -10.95
CA GLU A 363 -12.99 -3.06 -10.75
C GLU A 363 -12.78 -2.29 -9.44
N GLY A 364 -12.20 -2.94 -8.44
CA GLY A 364 -11.84 -2.30 -7.17
C GLY A 364 -10.75 -1.24 -7.34
N LEU A 365 -9.79 -1.45 -8.24
CA LEU A 365 -8.80 -0.43 -8.59
C LEU A 365 -9.48 0.82 -9.16
N TYR A 366 -10.44 0.66 -10.06
CA TYR A 366 -11.22 1.79 -10.58
C TYR A 366 -12.00 2.51 -9.47
N ARG A 367 -12.63 1.75 -8.56
CA ARG A 367 -13.35 2.31 -7.40
C ARG A 367 -12.40 3.10 -6.49
N SER A 368 -11.19 2.60 -6.26
CA SER A 368 -10.15 3.27 -5.47
C SER A 368 -9.69 4.57 -6.13
N LEU A 369 -9.47 4.57 -7.43
CA LEU A 369 -9.16 5.78 -8.21
C LEU A 369 -10.29 6.80 -8.15
N LYS A 370 -11.54 6.38 -8.24
CA LYS A 370 -12.73 7.24 -8.08
C LYS A 370 -12.84 7.81 -6.66
N LEU A 371 -12.52 7.03 -5.64
CA LEU A 371 -12.47 7.48 -4.25
C LEU A 371 -11.44 8.61 -4.10
N ILE A 372 -10.21 8.42 -4.56
CA ILE A 372 -9.17 9.46 -4.50
C ILE A 372 -9.61 10.72 -5.24
N LYS A 373 -10.14 10.56 -6.46
CA LYS A 373 -10.67 11.69 -7.26
C LYS A 373 -11.75 12.49 -6.54
N SER A 374 -12.51 11.87 -5.63
CA SER A 374 -13.54 12.58 -4.85
C SER A 374 -12.95 13.51 -3.76
N TYR A 375 -11.70 13.29 -3.36
CA TYR A 375 -10.99 14.11 -2.37
C TYR A 375 -10.06 15.14 -3.00
N THR A 376 -9.40 14.81 -4.11
CA THR A 376 -8.39 15.67 -4.71
C THR A 376 -8.33 15.53 -6.23
N SER A 377 -7.86 16.60 -6.90
CA SER A 377 -7.55 16.59 -8.33
C SER A 377 -6.06 16.38 -8.62
N LYS A 378 -5.22 16.18 -7.58
CA LYS A 378 -3.78 15.95 -7.74
C LYS A 378 -3.51 14.62 -8.46
N PRO A 379 -2.35 14.49 -9.13
CA PRO A 379 -1.97 13.26 -9.82
C PRO A 379 -1.98 12.03 -8.91
N ILE A 380 -2.28 10.88 -9.49
CA ILE A 380 -2.22 9.59 -8.82
C ILE A 380 -1.15 8.74 -9.50
N TYR A 381 -0.27 8.15 -8.69
CA TYR A 381 0.61 7.07 -9.10
C TYR A 381 0.16 5.81 -8.41
N ILE A 382 -0.09 4.73 -9.17
CA ILE A 382 -0.29 3.41 -8.57
C ILE A 382 1.08 2.93 -8.17
N THR A 383 1.35 3.00 -6.86
CA THR A 383 2.66 2.73 -6.27
C THR A 383 2.87 1.26 -5.96
N GLU A 384 1.77 0.50 -5.87
CA GLU A 384 1.79 -0.96 -5.81
C GLU A 384 0.48 -1.54 -6.34
N ASN A 385 0.59 -2.55 -7.20
CA ASN A 385 -0.47 -3.44 -7.61
C ASN A 385 0.14 -4.73 -8.16
N GLY A 386 -0.27 -5.89 -7.69
CA GLY A 386 0.34 -7.15 -8.08
C GLY A 386 -0.39 -8.37 -7.53
N ILE A 387 0.07 -9.55 -7.89
CA ILE A 387 -0.54 -10.82 -7.54
C ILE A 387 0.51 -11.82 -7.01
N ALA A 388 0.22 -12.46 -5.90
CA ALA A 388 0.92 -13.68 -5.50
C ALA A 388 0.38 -14.86 -6.32
N ASP A 389 1.21 -15.38 -7.20
CA ASP A 389 0.87 -16.46 -8.14
C ASP A 389 2.14 -17.26 -8.48
N ALA A 390 2.51 -18.19 -7.59
CA ALA A 390 3.71 -19.00 -7.74
C ALA A 390 3.67 -19.91 -8.98
N ALA A 391 2.47 -20.32 -9.40
CA ALA A 391 2.26 -21.15 -10.57
C ALA A 391 2.28 -20.37 -11.91
N ASP A 392 2.31 -19.02 -11.84
CA ASP A 392 2.29 -18.10 -12.99
C ASP A 392 1.13 -18.34 -13.98
N THR A 393 -0.02 -18.72 -13.46
CA THR A 393 -1.21 -19.02 -14.26
C THR A 393 -2.18 -17.84 -14.40
N LYS A 394 -2.07 -16.85 -13.51
CA LYS A 394 -2.99 -15.70 -13.40
C LYS A 394 -2.30 -14.37 -13.65
N ARG A 395 -0.97 -14.27 -13.47
CA ARG A 395 -0.20 -13.01 -13.50
C ARG A 395 -0.43 -12.20 -14.75
N GLY A 396 -0.31 -12.81 -15.93
CA GLY A 396 -0.49 -12.11 -17.21
C GLY A 396 -1.88 -11.50 -17.36
N LYS A 397 -2.94 -12.27 -17.01
CA LYS A 397 -4.32 -11.76 -17.04
C LYS A 397 -4.56 -10.68 -15.98
N TYR A 398 -4.02 -10.84 -14.78
CA TYR A 398 -4.10 -9.85 -13.71
C TYR A 398 -3.52 -8.49 -14.16
N ILE A 399 -2.32 -8.51 -14.73
CA ILE A 399 -1.65 -7.31 -15.26
C ILE A 399 -2.50 -6.64 -16.35
N GLU A 400 -2.96 -7.44 -17.32
CA GLU A 400 -3.78 -6.92 -18.43
C GLU A 400 -5.07 -6.27 -17.92
N ASP A 401 -5.85 -6.97 -17.10
CA ASP A 401 -7.13 -6.46 -16.61
C ASP A 401 -6.98 -5.18 -15.79
N HIS A 402 -5.97 -5.09 -14.91
CA HIS A 402 -5.74 -3.89 -14.10
C HIS A 402 -5.27 -2.70 -14.97
N LEU A 403 -4.41 -2.93 -15.95
CA LEU A 403 -3.98 -1.87 -16.87
C LEU A 403 -5.11 -1.38 -17.78
N LEU A 404 -6.02 -2.27 -18.22
CA LEU A 404 -7.23 -1.88 -18.95
C LEU A 404 -8.15 -1.01 -18.10
N VAL A 405 -8.27 -1.33 -16.82
CA VAL A 405 -9.05 -0.53 -15.86
C VAL A 405 -8.42 0.84 -15.63
N ILE A 406 -7.09 0.93 -15.55
CA ILE A 406 -6.36 2.21 -15.47
C ILE A 406 -6.58 3.03 -16.74
N ASN A 407 -6.46 2.42 -17.91
CA ASN A 407 -6.72 3.07 -19.19
C ASN A 407 -8.16 3.64 -19.25
N LYS A 408 -9.15 2.90 -18.74
CA LYS A 408 -10.53 3.36 -18.59
C LYS A 408 -10.63 4.55 -17.63
N ALA A 409 -9.94 4.50 -16.49
CA ALA A 409 -9.96 5.59 -15.51
C ALA A 409 -9.36 6.88 -16.09
N ILE A 410 -8.26 6.79 -16.85
CA ILE A 410 -7.66 7.92 -17.58
C ILE A 410 -8.67 8.46 -18.63
N ALA A 411 -9.34 7.59 -19.37
CA ALA A 411 -10.36 7.99 -20.33
C ALA A 411 -11.54 8.72 -19.68
N ASP A 412 -11.84 8.43 -18.41
CA ASP A 412 -12.88 9.09 -17.61
C ASP A 412 -12.35 10.36 -16.89
N GLY A 413 -11.15 10.82 -17.22
CA GLY A 413 -10.57 12.06 -16.73
C GLY A 413 -9.96 11.98 -15.33
N ILE A 414 -9.52 10.79 -14.89
CA ILE A 414 -8.72 10.63 -13.68
C ILE A 414 -7.24 10.76 -14.05
N ASP A 415 -6.51 11.64 -13.38
CA ASP A 415 -5.11 11.94 -13.68
C ASP A 415 -4.19 10.85 -13.07
N VAL A 416 -4.10 9.70 -13.74
CA VAL A 416 -3.18 8.62 -13.38
C VAL A 416 -1.93 8.75 -14.23
N ARG A 417 -0.76 8.90 -13.59
CA ARG A 417 0.52 9.20 -14.26
C ARG A 417 1.57 8.10 -14.17
N GLY A 418 1.29 7.01 -13.45
CA GLY A 418 2.24 5.91 -13.35
C GLY A 418 1.64 4.67 -12.73
N TYR A 419 2.29 3.55 -12.99
CA TYR A 419 1.94 2.23 -12.47
C TYR A 419 3.21 1.45 -12.11
N MET A 420 3.35 1.12 -10.83
CA MET A 420 4.44 0.32 -10.28
C MET A 420 3.89 -1.06 -9.92
N TYR A 421 4.34 -2.09 -10.62
CA TYR A 421 3.95 -3.46 -10.30
C TYR A 421 4.63 -3.90 -8.99
N TRP A 422 3.89 -4.51 -8.09
CA TRP A 422 4.44 -5.18 -6.91
C TRP A 422 4.58 -6.69 -7.18
N SER A 423 5.82 -7.20 -7.30
CA SER A 423 7.09 -6.50 -7.13
C SER A 423 8.02 -6.84 -8.31
N LEU A 424 9.18 -6.16 -8.40
CA LEU A 424 10.16 -6.45 -9.46
C LEU A 424 10.54 -7.93 -9.47
N MET A 425 10.78 -8.49 -8.29
CA MET A 425 11.19 -9.88 -8.12
C MET A 425 10.51 -10.50 -6.90
N ASP A 426 10.43 -11.83 -6.87
CA ASP A 426 10.04 -12.54 -5.66
C ASP A 426 10.97 -12.17 -4.52
N ASN A 427 10.41 -12.03 -3.31
CA ASN A 427 11.16 -11.53 -2.17
C ASN A 427 10.62 -12.11 -0.86
N PHE A 428 11.12 -11.60 0.27
CA PHE A 428 10.65 -11.95 1.60
C PHE A 428 9.34 -11.20 1.92
N GLU A 429 8.20 -11.88 1.74
CA GLU A 429 6.87 -11.27 1.91
C GLU A 429 6.46 -11.21 3.38
N TRP A 430 7.17 -10.39 4.15
CA TRP A 430 6.89 -10.09 5.55
C TRP A 430 6.62 -11.35 6.40
N ALA A 431 5.49 -11.42 7.12
CA ALA A 431 5.12 -12.59 7.92
C ALA A 431 4.89 -13.87 7.10
N HIS A 432 4.72 -13.77 5.79
CA HIS A 432 4.56 -14.92 4.88
C HIS A 432 5.88 -15.49 4.36
N GLY A 433 7.03 -14.90 4.73
CA GLY A 433 8.35 -15.37 4.31
C GLY A 433 8.48 -15.42 2.78
N PHE A 434 9.13 -16.47 2.27
CA PHE A 434 9.37 -16.64 0.84
C PHE A 434 8.25 -17.38 0.07
N LYS A 435 7.12 -17.65 0.71
CA LYS A 435 6.04 -18.43 0.10
C LYS A 435 5.24 -17.65 -0.94
N ALA A 436 4.96 -16.37 -0.67
CA ALA A 436 4.17 -15.54 -1.56
C ALA A 436 5.04 -14.98 -2.70
N ARG A 437 4.73 -15.36 -3.95
CA ARG A 437 5.52 -15.05 -5.14
C ARG A 437 4.85 -13.94 -5.95
N PHE A 438 5.21 -12.68 -5.65
CA PHE A 438 4.67 -11.50 -6.32
C PHE A 438 5.50 -11.03 -7.52
N GLY A 439 6.74 -11.50 -7.67
CA GLY A 439 7.71 -10.98 -8.61
C GLY A 439 7.26 -10.93 -10.06
N LEU A 440 7.71 -9.93 -10.82
CA LEU A 440 7.81 -10.04 -12.28
C LEU A 440 8.87 -11.08 -12.65
N TYR A 441 9.89 -11.18 -11.81
CA TYR A 441 10.97 -12.17 -11.91
C TYR A 441 10.87 -13.16 -10.75
N HIS A 442 10.91 -14.45 -11.09
CA HIS A 442 11.16 -15.53 -10.14
C HIS A 442 12.57 -15.38 -9.56
N VAL A 443 12.73 -15.58 -8.25
CA VAL A 443 14.02 -15.65 -7.58
C VAL A 443 14.24 -17.05 -7.02
N ASP A 444 15.35 -17.66 -7.43
CA ASP A 444 15.93 -18.81 -6.75
C ASP A 444 16.73 -18.28 -5.55
N PHE A 445 16.22 -18.47 -4.34
CA PHE A 445 16.80 -17.87 -3.13
C PHE A 445 18.12 -18.52 -2.67
N ASP A 446 18.50 -19.68 -3.23
CA ASP A 446 19.80 -20.30 -2.96
C ASP A 446 20.91 -19.64 -3.77
N THR A 447 20.60 -19.23 -5.00
CA THR A 447 21.57 -18.65 -5.96
C THR A 447 21.35 -17.18 -6.24
N CYS A 448 20.26 -16.61 -5.75
CA CYS A 448 19.76 -15.29 -6.09
C CYS A 448 19.55 -15.04 -7.61
N LYS A 449 19.40 -16.09 -8.41
CA LYS A 449 19.17 -15.97 -9.84
C LYS A 449 17.74 -15.47 -10.12
N ARG A 450 17.63 -14.44 -10.99
CA ARG A 450 16.35 -13.92 -11.45
C ARG A 450 15.98 -14.52 -12.81
N THR A 451 14.71 -14.93 -12.97
CA THR A 451 14.16 -15.45 -14.22
C THR A 451 12.79 -14.85 -14.48
N LEU A 452 12.61 -14.19 -15.62
CA LEU A 452 11.32 -13.56 -15.95
C LEU A 452 10.21 -14.60 -15.98
N TYR A 453 9.11 -14.36 -15.24
CA TYR A 453 7.90 -15.16 -15.37
C TYR A 453 7.25 -14.97 -16.74
N GLU A 454 6.68 -16.05 -17.29
CA GLU A 454 6.03 -15.98 -18.60
C GLU A 454 4.84 -15.00 -18.62
N GLY A 455 4.03 -15.02 -17.54
CA GLY A 455 2.92 -14.08 -17.36
C GLY A 455 3.37 -12.61 -17.30
N SER A 456 4.60 -12.33 -16.86
CA SER A 456 5.16 -10.98 -16.79
C SER A 456 5.46 -10.37 -18.16
N ARG A 457 5.59 -11.19 -19.22
CA ARG A 457 5.75 -10.70 -20.61
C ARG A 457 4.59 -9.84 -21.05
N LYS A 458 3.39 -10.08 -20.49
CA LYS A 458 2.22 -9.26 -20.77
C LYS A 458 2.43 -7.79 -20.38
N TYR A 459 3.17 -7.52 -19.31
CA TYR A 459 3.51 -6.16 -18.91
C TYR A 459 4.38 -5.46 -19.98
N ALA A 460 5.46 -6.13 -20.41
CA ALA A 460 6.34 -5.61 -21.46
C ALA A 460 5.59 -5.39 -22.81
N GLU A 461 4.66 -6.28 -23.17
CA GLU A 461 3.83 -6.14 -24.36
C GLU A 461 2.97 -4.87 -24.31
N ILE A 462 2.33 -4.61 -23.17
CA ILE A 462 1.46 -3.44 -22.99
C ILE A 462 2.27 -2.16 -23.00
N ILE A 463 3.44 -2.11 -22.32
CA ILE A 463 4.37 -0.97 -22.35
C ILE A 463 4.76 -0.66 -23.80
N LYS A 464 5.17 -1.68 -24.56
CA LYS A 464 5.55 -1.53 -25.97
C LYS A 464 4.38 -1.06 -26.85
N ALA A 465 3.17 -1.51 -26.58
CA ALA A 465 1.98 -1.06 -27.29
C ALA A 465 1.63 0.40 -26.95
N ALA A 466 1.72 0.79 -25.68
CA ALA A 466 1.48 2.15 -25.23
C ALA A 466 2.48 3.15 -25.83
N SER A 467 3.77 2.80 -25.89
CA SER A 467 4.82 3.66 -26.48
C SER A 467 4.68 3.88 -27.99
N LYS A 468 3.92 3.03 -28.71
CA LYS A 468 3.61 3.20 -30.13
C LYS A 468 2.35 4.03 -30.38
N ALA A 469 1.48 4.15 -29.37
CA ALA A 469 0.22 4.87 -29.48
C ALA A 469 0.35 6.37 -29.15
N THR A 470 1.46 6.78 -28.54
CA THR A 470 1.82 8.16 -28.18
C THR A 470 2.84 8.75 -29.17
#